data_0a66b612481f065ec43bfdf259d762d6
#
_entry.id   0a66b612481f065ec43bfdf259d762d6
#
_cell.length_a   1.000
_cell.length_b   1.000
_cell.length_c   1.000
_cell.angle_alpha   90.00
_cell.angle_beta   90.00
_cell.angle_gamma   90.00
#
_symmetry.space_group_name_H-M   'P 1'
#
loop_
_entity.id
_entity.type
_entity.pdbx_description
1 polymer ?
#
loop_
_entity_poly.entity_id
_entity_poly.type
_entity_poly.pdbx_seq_one_letter_code
_entity_poly.pdbx_strand_id
1 'polypeptide(L)'
;MTQAQRTKIERLSCEKDGITINWRDCTVSHFHFIWLRHQCECAQCGSSLNGVRGLRLDLIPESPKPHKYSFDSDSLHLIWDGDGHASTYEARWLRDHCYSAEERALRKHQPVLWDKQIETDPPTFIFSEVENSSSRRLEMLQAVCDYGFCKVEGAPGLAQEADRLVELVGTKRITHYGDFELSNKKMSDTSDDIATLTEKDSINNVGDIRQALQPHCDETYRMSTIGITIFQVFEPSTEGGHSTLVDGFEAARRFHTEFPDDFEELVRTPLTGQRFDPKHAEGELPRWYRCTLPMIRVDEDQEVCGIRVNERQIAPIDLPYDQVVPTYRALQKFLKIVYDPSLMISFPLTKGDSLIFNNQRVLHGRTAFKLEDPGRQVLTNSVDLEDLYSNLRILRRRLKPEEPLQTYSQGMVT
;
A
#
# COMPACT_ATOMS: atom_id res chain seq x y z
N MET A 1 1.46 -9.73 31.60
CA MET A 1 2.82 -9.13 31.70
C MET A 1 2.77 -7.77 31.02
N THR A 2 3.33 -6.74 31.62
CA THR A 2 3.38 -5.41 31.01
C THR A 2 4.43 -5.41 29.92
N GLN A 3 4.24 -4.60 28.88
CA GLN A 3 5.19 -4.44 27.76
C GLN A 3 6.60 -4.05 28.24
N ALA A 4 6.68 -3.32 29.37
CA ALA A 4 7.94 -3.00 30.04
C ALA A 4 8.76 -4.23 30.49
N GLN A 5 8.14 -5.37 30.71
CA GLN A 5 8.84 -6.62 31.08
C GLN A 5 9.38 -7.37 29.86
N ARG A 6 8.76 -7.21 28.69
CA ARG A 6 9.19 -7.85 27.43
C ARG A 6 10.55 -7.37 26.92
N THR A 7 10.97 -6.18 27.32
CA THR A 7 12.19 -5.53 26.84
C THR A 7 13.31 -5.51 27.88
N LYS A 8 13.25 -6.36 28.93
CA LYS A 8 14.32 -6.45 29.94
C LYS A 8 15.12 -7.72 29.76
N ILE A 9 16.43 -7.57 29.71
CA ILE A 9 17.37 -8.71 29.66
C ILE A 9 17.41 -9.37 31.04
N GLU A 10 17.20 -10.68 31.07
CA GLU A 10 17.35 -11.48 32.28
C GLU A 10 18.68 -12.21 32.30
N ARG A 11 19.02 -12.84 31.19
CA ARG A 11 20.25 -13.63 31.05
C ARG A 11 20.80 -13.49 29.64
N LEU A 12 22.14 -13.64 29.54
CA LEU A 12 22.85 -13.61 28.28
C LEU A 12 23.83 -14.78 28.21
N SER A 13 23.93 -15.42 27.05
CA SER A 13 24.96 -16.40 26.72
C SER A 13 25.64 -16.02 25.40
N CYS A 14 26.96 -16.10 25.41
CA CYS A 14 27.78 -15.87 24.22
C CYS A 14 28.04 -17.21 23.54
N GLU A 15 27.80 -17.29 22.25
CA GLU A 15 27.97 -18.48 21.43
C GLU A 15 29.12 -18.31 20.42
N LYS A 16 29.27 -19.26 19.50
CA LYS A 16 30.38 -19.25 18.53
C LYS A 16 30.32 -18.05 17.59
N ASP A 17 29.14 -17.65 17.16
CA ASP A 17 28.86 -16.66 16.11
C ASP A 17 27.87 -15.59 16.51
N GLY A 18 27.40 -15.58 17.78
CA GLY A 18 26.39 -14.65 18.24
C GLY A 18 26.16 -14.63 19.74
N ILE A 19 25.14 -13.92 20.14
CA ILE A 19 24.65 -13.77 21.51
C ILE A 19 23.20 -14.21 21.58
N THR A 20 22.90 -15.05 22.55
CA THR A 20 21.54 -15.44 22.92
C THR A 20 21.10 -14.64 24.14
N ILE A 21 19.99 -13.96 24.04
CA ILE A 21 19.36 -13.15 25.08
C ILE A 21 18.10 -13.87 25.56
N ASN A 22 18.03 -14.15 26.87
CA ASN A 22 16.81 -14.57 27.53
C ASN A 22 16.16 -13.32 28.12
N TRP A 23 14.92 -13.08 27.76
CA TRP A 23 14.15 -11.94 28.23
C TRP A 23 13.34 -12.30 29.48
N ARG A 24 12.96 -11.31 30.28
CA ARG A 24 12.13 -11.51 31.46
C ARG A 24 10.74 -12.09 31.19
N ASP A 25 10.24 -11.99 29.97
CA ASP A 25 9.01 -12.61 29.52
C ASP A 25 9.16 -14.08 29.12
N CYS A 26 10.31 -14.68 29.41
CA CYS A 26 10.68 -16.06 29.08
C CYS A 26 10.87 -16.33 27.59
N THR A 27 10.87 -15.31 26.74
CA THR A 27 11.22 -15.46 25.33
C THR A 27 12.74 -15.42 25.14
N VAL A 28 13.22 -15.89 23.99
CA VAL A 28 14.63 -15.97 23.65
C VAL A 28 14.88 -15.33 22.29
N SER A 29 15.93 -14.51 22.19
CA SER A 29 16.41 -13.95 20.93
C SER A 29 17.84 -14.30 20.70
N HIS A 30 18.20 -14.57 19.44
CA HIS A 30 19.56 -14.82 19.01
C HIS A 30 20.02 -13.74 18.04
N PHE A 31 21.23 -13.16 18.27
CA PHE A 31 21.78 -12.10 17.43
C PHE A 31 23.19 -12.46 17.00
N HIS A 32 23.43 -12.53 15.69
CA HIS A 32 24.75 -12.80 15.13
C HIS A 32 25.70 -11.63 15.33
N PHE A 33 26.96 -11.91 15.57
CA PHE A 33 27.98 -10.87 15.77
C PHE A 33 28.14 -9.95 14.58
N ILE A 34 28.11 -10.49 13.37
CA ILE A 34 28.17 -9.66 12.14
C ILE A 34 27.01 -8.67 12.07
N TRP A 35 25.80 -9.09 12.44
CA TRP A 35 24.64 -8.23 12.49
C TRP A 35 24.80 -7.16 13.57
N LEU A 36 25.16 -7.54 14.80
CA LEU A 36 25.40 -6.60 15.89
C LEU A 36 26.48 -5.56 15.49
N ARG A 37 27.64 -6.00 14.96
CA ARG A 37 28.70 -5.08 14.57
C ARG A 37 28.25 -4.08 13.50
N HIS A 38 27.53 -4.55 12.49
CA HIS A 38 27.00 -3.69 11.44
C HIS A 38 25.89 -2.74 11.95
N GLN A 39 25.09 -3.17 12.91
CA GLN A 39 23.98 -2.37 13.46
C GLN A 39 24.41 -1.44 14.62
N CYS A 40 25.69 -1.24 14.86
CA CYS A 40 26.17 -0.29 15.87
C CYS A 40 25.68 1.14 15.55
N GLU A 41 25.01 1.78 16.51
CA GLU A 41 24.42 3.12 16.36
C GLU A 41 25.26 4.24 17.02
N CYS A 42 26.53 3.97 17.39
CA CYS A 42 27.39 5.01 17.93
C CYS A 42 27.67 6.11 16.87
N ALA A 43 28.13 7.27 17.33
CA ALA A 43 28.39 8.43 16.46
C ALA A 43 29.37 8.16 15.30
N GLN A 44 30.21 7.13 15.40
CA GLN A 44 31.16 6.75 14.34
C GLN A 44 30.56 5.79 13.31
N CYS A 45 29.65 4.91 13.73
CA CYS A 45 29.13 3.83 12.90
C CYS A 45 27.77 4.12 12.28
N GLY A 46 26.92 4.87 12.99
CA GLY A 46 25.57 5.17 12.57
C GLY A 46 25.30 6.67 12.49
N SER A 47 24.16 7.02 11.92
CA SER A 47 23.63 8.38 11.97
C SER A 47 22.30 8.36 12.69
N SER A 48 22.24 9.03 13.84
CA SER A 48 21.01 9.23 14.58
C SER A 48 20.02 10.18 13.89
N LEU A 49 20.47 10.93 12.86
CA LEU A 49 19.67 11.98 12.22
C LEU A 49 18.80 11.47 11.05
N ASN A 50 19.33 10.57 10.23
CA ASN A 50 18.66 10.17 8.98
C ASN A 50 18.71 8.66 8.68
N GLY A 51 19.18 7.83 9.63
CA GLY A 51 19.30 6.39 9.45
C GLY A 51 20.40 5.93 8.49
N VAL A 52 21.21 6.86 7.93
CA VAL A 52 22.33 6.52 7.05
C VAL A 52 23.52 6.10 7.88
N ARG A 53 24.16 4.99 7.52
CA ARG A 53 25.29 4.44 8.25
C ARG A 53 26.59 5.04 7.74
N GLY A 54 27.48 5.41 8.68
CA GLY A 54 28.86 5.79 8.38
C GLY A 54 29.78 4.57 8.25
N LEU A 55 29.44 3.46 8.88
CA LEU A 55 30.23 2.24 8.84
C LEU A 55 30.02 1.49 7.51
N ARG A 56 31.10 1.22 6.81
CA ARG A 56 31.10 0.41 5.58
C ARG A 56 31.12 -1.08 5.95
N LEU A 57 30.21 -1.85 5.37
CA LEU A 57 30.06 -3.28 5.63
C LEU A 57 31.30 -4.09 5.21
N ASP A 58 31.94 -3.70 4.11
CA ASP A 58 33.14 -4.36 3.58
C ASP A 58 34.38 -4.19 4.46
N LEU A 59 34.37 -3.28 5.45
CA LEU A 59 35.42 -3.10 6.44
C LEU A 59 35.20 -3.92 7.73
N ILE A 60 34.04 -4.56 7.87
CA ILE A 60 33.77 -5.45 9.00
C ILE A 60 34.37 -6.82 8.67
N PRO A 61 35.14 -7.44 9.60
CA PRO A 61 35.61 -8.81 9.41
C PRO A 61 34.46 -9.78 9.14
N GLU A 62 34.64 -10.80 8.31
CA GLU A 62 33.60 -11.80 8.00
C GLU A 62 33.04 -12.51 9.24
N SER A 63 33.87 -12.68 10.27
CA SER A 63 33.52 -13.31 11.54
C SER A 63 33.96 -12.43 12.72
N PRO A 64 33.33 -11.26 12.90
CA PRO A 64 33.69 -10.38 14.01
C PRO A 64 33.32 -11.05 15.33
N LYS A 65 34.15 -10.85 16.35
CA LYS A 65 33.91 -11.36 17.70
C LYS A 65 34.11 -10.27 18.72
N PRO A 66 33.32 -10.25 19.80
CA PRO A 66 33.61 -9.37 20.91
C PRO A 66 34.77 -9.91 21.75
N HIS A 67 35.72 -9.05 22.07
CA HIS A 67 36.72 -9.30 23.07
C HIS A 67 36.12 -9.37 24.48
N LYS A 68 35.15 -8.50 24.74
CA LYS A 68 34.45 -8.42 26.03
C LYS A 68 33.00 -8.11 25.82
N TYR A 69 32.14 -8.67 26.67
CA TYR A 69 30.71 -8.34 26.71
C TYR A 69 30.24 -8.17 28.15
N SER A 70 29.25 -7.37 28.35
CA SER A 70 28.51 -7.18 29.59
C SER A 70 27.07 -6.74 29.29
N PHE A 71 26.20 -6.88 30.24
CA PHE A 71 24.81 -6.43 30.12
C PHE A 71 24.25 -6.01 31.47
N ASP A 72 23.23 -5.19 31.43
CA ASP A 72 22.29 -4.94 32.50
C ASP A 72 20.84 -5.24 32.01
N SER A 73 19.84 -4.87 32.78
CA SER A 73 18.45 -5.15 32.38
C SER A 73 18.03 -4.40 31.11
N ASP A 74 18.70 -3.33 30.76
CA ASP A 74 18.30 -2.35 29.73
C ASP A 74 19.23 -2.27 28.53
N SER A 75 20.45 -2.86 28.66
CA SER A 75 21.48 -2.67 27.66
C SER A 75 22.40 -3.88 27.51
N LEU A 76 22.85 -4.11 26.29
CA LEU A 76 23.98 -5.00 25.92
C LEU A 76 25.17 -4.14 25.52
N HIS A 77 26.35 -4.42 26.09
CA HIS A 77 27.59 -3.74 25.79
C HIS A 77 28.63 -4.73 25.23
N LEU A 78 29.23 -4.38 24.09
CA LEU A 78 30.25 -5.18 23.43
C LEU A 78 31.52 -4.34 23.17
N ILE A 79 32.67 -4.94 23.35
CA ILE A 79 33.97 -4.43 22.87
C ILE A 79 34.49 -5.42 21.84
N TRP A 80 34.64 -4.97 20.61
CA TRP A 80 35.03 -5.83 19.48
C TRP A 80 36.52 -6.10 19.43
N ASP A 81 36.89 -7.33 19.00
CA ASP A 81 38.25 -7.67 18.70
C ASP A 81 38.75 -6.89 17.48
N GLY A 82 40.07 -6.66 17.43
CA GLY A 82 40.77 -6.01 16.33
C GLY A 82 40.87 -4.50 16.47
N ASP A 83 39.73 -3.80 16.35
CA ASP A 83 39.69 -2.33 16.45
C ASP A 83 39.39 -1.81 17.87
N GLY A 84 39.02 -2.67 18.81
CA GLY A 84 38.64 -2.29 20.17
C GLY A 84 37.36 -1.44 20.24
N HIS A 85 36.58 -1.40 19.16
CA HIS A 85 35.39 -0.59 19.07
C HIS A 85 34.33 -1.00 20.10
N ALA A 86 33.74 -0.02 20.80
CA ALA A 86 32.68 -0.24 21.77
C ALA A 86 31.29 -0.01 21.15
N SER A 87 30.42 -0.99 21.30
CA SER A 87 29.01 -0.88 20.88
C SER A 87 28.09 -1.07 22.06
N THR A 88 27.05 -0.27 22.13
CA THR A 88 25.97 -0.40 23.12
C THR A 88 24.65 -0.51 22.39
N TYR A 89 23.82 -1.46 22.80
CA TYR A 89 22.51 -1.71 22.25
C TYR A 89 21.47 -1.67 23.36
N GLU A 90 20.46 -0.81 23.22
CA GLU A 90 19.33 -0.81 24.14
C GLU A 90 18.54 -2.12 24.01
N ALA A 91 18.16 -2.71 25.12
CA ALA A 91 17.41 -3.97 25.17
C ALA A 91 16.10 -3.89 24.37
N ARG A 92 15.41 -2.75 24.45
CA ARG A 92 14.23 -2.49 23.66
C ARG A 92 14.52 -2.50 22.16
N TRP A 93 15.57 -1.80 21.73
CA TRP A 93 15.97 -1.75 20.33
C TRP A 93 16.28 -3.15 19.79
N LEU A 94 17.01 -3.97 20.57
CA LEU A 94 17.29 -5.36 20.22
C LEU A 94 15.98 -6.17 20.08
N ARG A 95 15.03 -5.97 21.00
CA ARG A 95 13.74 -6.67 20.94
C ARG A 95 12.94 -6.28 19.70
N ASP A 96 12.85 -4.98 19.41
CA ASP A 96 12.11 -4.45 18.26
C ASP A 96 12.72 -4.89 16.91
N HIS A 97 14.01 -5.24 16.88
CA HIS A 97 14.73 -5.69 15.68
C HIS A 97 15.10 -7.18 15.68
N CYS A 98 14.53 -7.96 16.61
CA CYS A 98 14.76 -9.41 16.62
C CYS A 98 14.21 -10.03 15.31
N TYR A 99 15.04 -10.81 14.65
CA TYR A 99 14.72 -11.41 13.34
C TYR A 99 14.41 -12.91 13.41
N SER A 100 14.04 -13.43 14.60
CA SER A 100 13.44 -14.77 14.69
C SER A 100 12.11 -14.81 13.89
N ALA A 101 11.73 -15.98 13.42
CA ALA A 101 10.51 -16.16 12.65
C ALA A 101 9.27 -15.65 13.43
N GLU A 102 9.22 -15.96 14.73
CA GLU A 102 8.11 -15.57 15.61
C GLU A 102 8.01 -14.05 15.76
N GLU A 103 9.15 -13.36 16.00
CA GLU A 103 9.15 -11.92 16.19
C GLU A 103 8.87 -11.17 14.86
N ARG A 104 9.34 -11.71 13.72
CA ARG A 104 8.99 -11.19 12.40
C ARG A 104 7.49 -11.32 12.15
N ALA A 105 6.91 -12.49 12.44
CA ALA A 105 5.46 -12.72 12.29
C ALA A 105 4.63 -11.78 13.17
N LEU A 106 5.04 -11.52 14.41
CA LEU A 106 4.36 -10.59 15.33
C LEU A 106 4.39 -9.13 14.85
N ARG A 107 5.44 -8.73 14.11
CA ARG A 107 5.54 -7.37 13.56
C ARG A 107 4.86 -7.21 12.21
N LYS A 108 4.61 -8.31 11.50
CA LYS A 108 3.98 -8.28 10.18
C LYS A 108 2.53 -7.81 10.32
N HIS A 109 2.20 -6.73 9.63
CA HIS A 109 0.82 -6.25 9.58
C HIS A 109 -0.08 -7.28 8.91
N GLN A 110 -1.21 -7.58 9.53
CA GLN A 110 -2.22 -8.48 9.01
C GLN A 110 -3.41 -7.65 8.50
N PRO A 111 -3.70 -7.65 7.19
CA PRO A 111 -4.84 -6.93 6.65
C PRO A 111 -6.15 -7.58 7.11
N VAL A 112 -7.14 -6.77 7.38
CA VAL A 112 -8.51 -7.21 7.67
C VAL A 112 -9.24 -7.40 6.34
N LEU A 113 -9.52 -8.64 5.98
CA LEU A 113 -10.27 -8.97 4.76
C LEU A 113 -11.75 -8.70 4.96
N TRP A 114 -12.43 -8.24 3.91
CA TRP A 114 -13.83 -7.88 3.98
C TRP A 114 -14.62 -8.24 2.71
N ASP A 115 -15.92 -8.36 2.88
CA ASP A 115 -16.90 -8.55 1.81
C ASP A 115 -18.03 -7.52 1.94
N LYS A 116 -19.18 -7.78 1.31
CA LYS A 116 -20.32 -6.87 1.32
C LYS A 116 -20.81 -6.47 2.71
N GLN A 117 -20.52 -7.23 3.74
CA GLN A 117 -21.01 -6.94 5.10
C GLN A 117 -20.42 -5.64 5.66
N ILE A 118 -19.21 -5.23 5.26
CA ILE A 118 -18.58 -3.99 5.70
C ILE A 118 -19.36 -2.73 5.26
N GLU A 119 -20.26 -2.84 4.28
CA GLU A 119 -21.11 -1.73 3.81
C GLU A 119 -22.00 -1.18 4.94
N THR A 120 -22.31 -1.97 5.95
CA THR A 120 -23.12 -1.55 7.10
C THR A 120 -22.40 -0.65 8.08
N ASP A 121 -21.07 -0.78 8.19
CA ASP A 121 -20.22 0.02 9.08
C ASP A 121 -18.81 0.18 8.47
N PRO A 122 -18.67 0.95 7.39
CA PRO A 122 -17.39 1.18 6.75
C PRO A 122 -16.51 2.11 7.59
N PRO A 123 -15.17 1.94 7.56
CA PRO A 123 -14.27 2.84 8.27
C PRO A 123 -14.47 4.28 7.78
N THR A 124 -15.07 5.12 8.65
CA THR A 124 -15.48 6.49 8.31
C THR A 124 -14.85 7.48 9.27
N PHE A 125 -14.38 8.61 8.74
CA PHE A 125 -13.70 9.68 9.46
C PHE A 125 -14.27 11.04 9.07
N ILE A 126 -14.21 12.00 9.99
CA ILE A 126 -14.60 13.40 9.74
C ILE A 126 -13.33 14.20 9.41
N PHE A 127 -13.31 14.91 8.28
CA PHE A 127 -12.14 15.66 7.81
C PHE A 127 -11.59 16.61 8.88
N SER A 128 -12.43 17.41 9.50
CA SER A 128 -11.98 18.38 10.54
C SER A 128 -11.34 17.71 11.76
N GLU A 129 -11.75 16.49 12.10
CA GLU A 129 -11.12 15.73 13.20
C GLU A 129 -9.73 15.23 12.80
N VAL A 130 -9.59 14.64 11.60
CA VAL A 130 -8.29 14.10 11.14
C VAL A 130 -7.29 15.22 10.84
N GLU A 131 -7.75 16.36 10.39
CA GLU A 131 -6.92 17.53 10.16
C GLU A 131 -6.34 18.08 11.46
N ASN A 132 -7.16 18.19 12.52
CA ASN A 132 -6.79 18.83 13.77
C ASN A 132 -6.27 17.88 14.85
N SER A 133 -6.33 16.55 14.64
CA SER A 133 -5.89 15.55 15.60
C SER A 133 -4.94 14.52 14.99
N SER A 134 -3.70 14.50 15.46
CA SER A 134 -2.71 13.49 15.06
C SER A 134 -3.17 12.06 15.41
N SER A 135 -3.93 11.89 16.50
CA SER A 135 -4.48 10.56 16.87
C SER A 135 -5.53 10.11 15.87
N ARG A 136 -6.48 10.98 15.50
CA ARG A 136 -7.51 10.66 14.49
C ARG A 136 -6.89 10.42 13.12
N ARG A 137 -5.85 11.19 12.77
CA ARG A 137 -5.07 10.95 11.55
C ARG A 137 -4.39 9.59 11.58
N LEU A 138 -3.76 9.21 12.70
CA LEU A 138 -3.18 7.88 12.85
C LEU A 138 -4.22 6.78 12.66
N GLU A 139 -5.42 6.92 13.24
CA GLU A 139 -6.52 5.97 13.10
C GLU A 139 -6.98 5.85 11.64
N MET A 140 -7.10 6.98 10.92
CA MET A 140 -7.46 7.01 9.51
C MET A 140 -6.42 6.29 8.62
N LEU A 141 -5.13 6.61 8.79
CA LEU A 141 -4.07 5.96 8.03
C LEU A 141 -3.98 4.46 8.34
N GLN A 142 -4.19 4.09 9.62
CA GLN A 142 -4.24 2.70 10.02
C GLN A 142 -5.42 1.96 9.37
N ALA A 143 -6.59 2.58 9.30
CA ALA A 143 -7.76 1.99 8.63
C ALA A 143 -7.50 1.73 7.14
N VAL A 144 -6.80 2.63 6.45
CA VAL A 144 -6.38 2.40 5.05
C VAL A 144 -5.43 1.21 4.95
N CYS A 145 -4.56 0.99 5.93
CA CYS A 145 -3.71 -0.21 5.95
C CYS A 145 -4.54 -1.47 6.26
N ASP A 146 -5.40 -1.42 7.29
CA ASP A 146 -6.15 -2.56 7.78
C ASP A 146 -7.20 -3.05 6.77
N TYR A 147 -8.01 -2.14 6.26
CA TYR A 147 -9.13 -2.46 5.36
C TYR A 147 -8.83 -2.19 3.88
N GLY A 148 -7.73 -1.51 3.59
CA GLY A 148 -7.42 -1.06 2.22
C GLY A 148 -8.16 0.21 1.81
N PHE A 149 -9.11 0.71 2.60
CA PHE A 149 -9.86 1.94 2.31
C PHE A 149 -10.40 2.61 3.58
N CYS A 150 -10.78 3.88 3.44
CA CYS A 150 -11.68 4.57 4.37
C CYS A 150 -12.50 5.63 3.64
N LYS A 151 -13.64 6.01 4.23
CA LYS A 151 -14.44 7.17 3.84
C LYS A 151 -14.04 8.37 4.71
N VAL A 152 -13.96 9.56 4.11
CA VAL A 152 -13.77 10.82 4.83
C VAL A 152 -14.91 11.75 4.47
N GLU A 153 -15.62 12.23 5.47
CA GLU A 153 -16.76 13.14 5.33
C GLU A 153 -16.37 14.58 5.63
N GLY A 154 -16.98 15.53 4.95
CA GLY A 154 -16.77 16.95 5.16
C GLY A 154 -15.42 17.47 4.70
N ALA A 155 -14.77 16.80 3.74
CA ALA A 155 -13.58 17.31 3.09
C ALA A 155 -13.88 18.59 2.28
N PRO A 156 -12.86 19.46 2.03
CA PRO A 156 -13.09 20.68 1.26
C PRO A 156 -13.72 20.40 -0.10
N GLY A 157 -14.79 21.11 -0.38
CA GLY A 157 -15.54 20.99 -1.65
C GLY A 157 -15.03 21.91 -2.76
N LEU A 158 -13.80 22.43 -2.66
CA LEU A 158 -13.18 23.31 -3.63
C LEU A 158 -11.85 22.68 -4.10
N ALA A 159 -11.61 22.71 -5.42
CA ALA A 159 -10.41 22.11 -6.01
C ALA A 159 -9.11 22.72 -5.46
N GLN A 160 -9.13 24.01 -5.11
CA GLN A 160 -7.98 24.73 -4.54
C GLN A 160 -7.61 24.26 -3.13
N GLU A 161 -8.53 23.61 -2.42
CA GLU A 161 -8.33 23.10 -1.05
C GLU A 161 -8.20 21.57 -1.01
N ALA A 162 -8.30 20.92 -2.17
CA ALA A 162 -8.26 19.45 -2.25
C ALA A 162 -6.98 18.86 -1.70
N ASP A 163 -5.86 19.56 -1.85
CA ASP A 163 -4.55 19.12 -1.38
C ASP A 163 -4.47 18.98 0.15
N ARG A 164 -5.32 19.67 0.91
CA ARG A 164 -5.37 19.54 2.38
C ARG A 164 -5.63 18.10 2.83
N LEU A 165 -6.53 17.38 2.15
CA LEU A 165 -6.75 15.95 2.46
C LEU A 165 -5.58 15.09 1.99
N VAL A 166 -5.00 15.39 0.82
CA VAL A 166 -3.86 14.65 0.28
C VAL A 166 -2.65 14.73 1.22
N GLU A 167 -2.34 15.92 1.74
CA GLU A 167 -1.23 16.16 2.67
C GLU A 167 -1.38 15.43 4.02
N LEU A 168 -2.59 15.05 4.40
CA LEU A 168 -2.81 14.20 5.58
C LEU A 168 -2.40 12.73 5.35
N VAL A 169 -2.38 12.30 4.09
CA VAL A 169 -2.03 10.94 3.68
C VAL A 169 -0.55 10.83 3.30
N GLY A 170 -0.07 11.74 2.46
CA GLY A 170 1.31 11.72 1.99
C GLY A 170 1.61 12.83 0.98
N THR A 171 2.72 12.68 0.28
CA THR A 171 3.12 13.60 -0.79
C THR A 171 2.29 13.31 -2.04
N LYS A 172 1.72 14.36 -2.60
CA LYS A 172 0.97 14.27 -3.85
C LYS A 172 1.85 13.77 -4.99
N ARG A 173 1.40 12.71 -5.64
CA ARG A 173 2.07 12.16 -6.82
C ARG A 173 1.52 12.82 -8.10
N ILE A 174 2.42 13.37 -8.91
CA ILE A 174 2.09 13.86 -10.25
C ILE A 174 2.01 12.65 -11.19
N THR A 175 0.87 12.47 -11.84
CA THR A 175 0.64 11.41 -12.82
C THR A 175 0.77 11.97 -14.25
N HIS A 176 0.53 11.14 -15.25
CA HIS A 176 0.47 11.62 -16.65
C HIS A 176 -0.80 12.43 -16.96
N TYR A 177 -1.76 12.48 -16.04
CA TYR A 177 -2.91 13.39 -16.10
C TYR A 177 -2.62 14.75 -15.44
N GLY A 178 -1.39 14.97 -14.94
CA GLY A 178 -0.98 16.16 -14.21
C GLY A 178 -1.08 15.99 -12.69
N ASP A 179 -1.30 17.08 -11.98
CA ASP A 179 -1.35 17.13 -10.52
C ASP A 179 -2.59 16.42 -9.97
N PHE A 180 -3.66 16.38 -10.75
CA PHE A 180 -4.91 15.70 -10.42
C PHE A 180 -5.68 15.38 -11.70
N GLU A 181 -6.63 14.45 -11.59
CA GLU A 181 -7.57 14.13 -12.64
C GLU A 181 -8.98 14.60 -12.22
N LEU A 182 -9.60 15.47 -13.00
CA LEU A 182 -10.97 15.91 -12.79
C LEU A 182 -11.90 15.23 -13.80
N SER A 183 -12.64 14.22 -13.33
CA SER A 183 -13.63 13.51 -14.14
C SER A 183 -14.93 14.27 -14.26
N ASN A 184 -15.53 14.25 -15.46
CA ASN A 184 -16.79 14.91 -15.79
C ASN A 184 -16.78 16.43 -15.58
N LYS A 185 -15.64 17.07 -15.92
CA LYS A 185 -15.57 18.52 -15.99
C LYS A 185 -16.71 19.05 -16.85
N LYS A 186 -17.46 20.06 -16.38
CA LYS A 186 -18.34 20.84 -17.27
C LYS A 186 -17.48 21.34 -18.43
N MET A 187 -17.71 20.82 -19.63
CA MET A 187 -17.14 21.43 -20.81
C MET A 187 -17.70 22.84 -20.89
N SER A 188 -16.83 23.82 -20.67
CA SER A 188 -17.18 25.22 -20.86
C SER A 188 -17.54 25.42 -22.32
N ASP A 189 -18.78 25.76 -22.59
CA ASP A 189 -19.29 26.51 -23.76
C ASP A 189 -19.05 26.03 -25.19
N THR A 190 -18.75 24.76 -25.44
CA THR A 190 -18.92 24.21 -26.79
C THR A 190 -19.93 23.08 -26.72
N SER A 191 -21.19 23.48 -26.75
CA SER A 191 -22.37 22.67 -26.39
C SER A 191 -22.78 21.58 -27.37
N ASP A 192 -22.06 21.40 -28.47
CA ASP A 192 -22.48 20.51 -29.53
C ASP A 192 -21.79 19.15 -29.61
N ASP A 193 -20.77 18.90 -28.78
CA ASP A 193 -19.88 17.76 -28.98
C ASP A 193 -19.98 16.62 -27.96
N ILE A 194 -20.83 16.72 -26.93
CA ILE A 194 -20.94 15.64 -25.91
C ILE A 194 -21.45 14.34 -26.52
N ALA A 195 -22.33 14.40 -27.51
CA ALA A 195 -22.84 13.22 -28.21
C ALA A 195 -21.82 12.63 -29.21
N THR A 196 -20.94 13.47 -29.76
CA THR A 196 -19.90 13.08 -30.70
C THR A 196 -18.62 12.58 -30.04
N LEU A 197 -18.35 13.02 -28.81
CA LEU A 197 -17.22 12.52 -28.01
C LEU A 197 -17.37 11.06 -27.58
N THR A 198 -18.59 10.51 -27.59
CA THR A 198 -18.84 9.12 -27.22
C THR A 198 -18.43 8.11 -28.28
N GLU A 199 -18.27 8.50 -29.54
CA GLU A 199 -18.06 7.54 -30.62
C GLU A 199 -16.67 7.53 -31.28
N LYS A 200 -15.88 8.59 -31.21
CA LYS A 200 -14.62 8.62 -31.99
C LYS A 200 -13.35 9.13 -31.32
N ASP A 201 -13.37 10.03 -30.37
CA ASP A 201 -12.15 10.74 -29.98
C ASP A 201 -11.78 10.71 -28.49
N SER A 202 -12.56 10.17 -27.60
CA SER A 202 -12.39 10.40 -26.17
C SER A 202 -12.57 9.21 -25.26
N ILE A 203 -12.19 8.03 -25.65
CA ILE A 203 -11.91 6.98 -24.67
C ILE A 203 -10.54 7.28 -24.02
N ASN A 204 -10.18 8.53 -23.85
CA ASN A 204 -8.94 8.91 -23.19
C ASN A 204 -9.08 8.83 -21.67
N ASN A 205 -10.29 9.02 -21.14
CA ASN A 205 -10.57 8.89 -19.74
C ASN A 205 -11.82 8.03 -19.51
N VAL A 206 -11.60 6.82 -18.96
CA VAL A 206 -12.71 5.89 -18.65
C VAL A 206 -13.64 6.46 -17.57
N GLY A 207 -13.17 7.41 -16.76
CA GLY A 207 -13.97 8.12 -15.76
C GLY A 207 -15.14 8.91 -16.36
N ASP A 208 -15.05 9.31 -17.63
CA ASP A 208 -16.10 10.10 -18.31
C ASP A 208 -17.18 9.24 -18.96
N ILE A 209 -17.01 7.92 -19.01
CA ILE A 209 -18.00 7.00 -19.55
C ILE A 209 -19.19 6.92 -18.59
N ARG A 210 -20.40 7.16 -19.09
CA ARG A 210 -21.65 7.13 -18.30
C ARG A 210 -22.15 5.71 -17.97
N GLN A 211 -21.62 4.71 -18.62
CA GLN A 211 -21.88 3.31 -18.31
C GLN A 211 -21.23 2.91 -16.96
N ALA A 212 -21.71 1.79 -16.42
CA ALA A 212 -21.07 1.21 -15.25
C ALA A 212 -19.60 0.87 -15.53
N LEU A 213 -18.75 1.21 -14.57
CA LEU A 213 -17.35 0.92 -14.61
C LEU A 213 -17.07 -0.25 -13.65
N GLN A 214 -16.69 -1.39 -14.22
CA GLN A 214 -16.41 -2.58 -13.42
C GLN A 214 -15.22 -2.35 -12.47
N PRO A 215 -15.20 -3.00 -11.29
CA PRO A 215 -14.11 -2.91 -10.34
C PRO A 215 -12.75 -3.22 -10.98
N HIS A 216 -11.79 -2.33 -10.80
CA HIS A 216 -10.45 -2.41 -11.39
C HIS A 216 -9.42 -1.67 -10.53
N CYS A 217 -8.14 -1.91 -10.81
CA CYS A 217 -7.03 -1.11 -10.34
C CYS A 217 -6.59 -0.13 -11.44
N ASP A 218 -6.21 1.09 -11.04
CA ASP A 218 -5.71 2.09 -11.97
C ASP A 218 -4.24 1.83 -12.36
N GLU A 219 -3.88 2.30 -13.54
CA GLU A 219 -2.50 2.33 -14.07
C GLU A 219 -1.75 0.99 -14.02
N THR A 220 -2.44 -0.13 -14.28
CA THR A 220 -1.81 -1.46 -14.31
C THR A 220 -0.73 -1.61 -15.38
N TYR A 221 -0.57 -0.64 -16.26
CA TYR A 221 0.45 -0.55 -17.29
C TYR A 221 1.75 0.14 -16.86
N ARG A 222 1.86 0.54 -15.59
CA ARG A 222 3.06 1.21 -15.05
C ARG A 222 3.83 0.30 -14.10
N MET A 223 5.15 0.42 -14.12
CA MET A 223 6.05 -0.27 -13.17
C MET A 223 5.79 0.23 -11.74
N SER A 224 5.79 1.54 -11.54
CA SER A 224 5.36 2.18 -10.30
C SER A 224 3.87 2.50 -10.40
N THR A 225 3.04 1.52 -10.06
CA THR A 225 1.58 1.68 -9.99
C THR A 225 1.21 2.69 -8.89
N ILE A 226 0.07 3.37 -9.03
CA ILE A 226 -0.49 4.23 -7.97
C ILE A 226 -0.61 3.42 -6.68
N GLY A 227 -0.14 3.99 -5.58
CA GLY A 227 -0.27 3.38 -4.24
C GLY A 227 -1.64 3.66 -3.66
N ILE A 228 -1.89 4.91 -3.33
CA ILE A 228 -3.15 5.39 -2.75
C ILE A 228 -3.86 6.28 -3.75
N THR A 229 -5.14 6.03 -3.94
CA THR A 229 -6.04 6.88 -4.70
C THR A 229 -6.97 7.60 -3.72
N ILE A 230 -7.18 8.90 -3.95
CA ILE A 230 -8.06 9.75 -3.17
C ILE A 230 -9.11 10.33 -4.10
N PHE A 231 -10.35 9.87 -4.00
CA PHE A 231 -11.50 10.41 -4.71
C PHE A 231 -12.20 11.43 -3.84
N GLN A 232 -12.34 12.67 -4.33
CA GLN A 232 -13.04 13.75 -3.66
C GLN A 232 -14.25 14.18 -4.51
N VAL A 233 -15.44 14.12 -3.93
CA VAL A 233 -16.68 14.48 -4.62
C VAL A 233 -16.97 15.96 -4.43
N PHE A 234 -16.92 16.72 -5.51
CA PHE A 234 -17.29 18.14 -5.51
C PHE A 234 -18.75 18.35 -5.91
N GLU A 235 -19.22 17.59 -6.89
CA GLU A 235 -20.63 17.55 -7.26
C GLU A 235 -21.03 16.09 -7.49
N PRO A 236 -21.98 15.56 -6.72
CA PRO A 236 -22.47 14.20 -6.91
C PRO A 236 -23.37 14.12 -8.14
N SER A 237 -23.58 12.91 -8.69
CA SER A 237 -24.63 12.68 -9.68
C SER A 237 -26.02 12.72 -9.02
N THR A 238 -27.04 13.15 -9.79
CA THR A 238 -28.42 13.18 -9.32
C THR A 238 -29.03 11.79 -9.26
N GLU A 239 -28.59 10.86 -10.12
CA GLU A 239 -29.08 9.47 -10.14
C GLU A 239 -27.97 8.51 -10.60
N GLY A 240 -27.66 7.50 -9.79
CA GLY A 240 -26.59 6.54 -10.03
C GLY A 240 -25.21 7.12 -9.72
N GLY A 241 -24.15 6.61 -10.38
CA GLY A 241 -22.78 7.08 -10.20
C GLY A 241 -22.19 6.75 -8.83
N HIS A 242 -22.77 5.79 -8.11
CA HIS A 242 -22.25 5.33 -6.83
C HIS A 242 -20.88 4.71 -7.02
N SER A 243 -19.94 5.07 -6.18
CA SER A 243 -18.64 4.40 -6.13
C SER A 243 -18.80 2.99 -5.60
N THR A 244 -18.15 2.03 -6.27
CA THR A 244 -18.14 0.62 -5.85
C THR A 244 -16.73 0.20 -5.49
N LEU A 245 -16.60 -0.63 -4.45
CA LEU A 245 -15.29 -1.19 -4.02
C LEU A 245 -15.42 -2.70 -3.85
N VAL A 246 -14.29 -3.39 -4.10
CA VAL A 246 -14.09 -4.83 -3.85
C VAL A 246 -12.73 -5.03 -3.20
N ASP A 247 -12.67 -5.79 -2.10
CA ASP A 247 -11.38 -6.21 -1.53
C ASP A 247 -10.73 -7.27 -2.41
N GLY A 248 -9.72 -6.87 -3.14
CA GLY A 248 -8.96 -7.78 -4.01
C GLY A 248 -8.23 -8.88 -3.24
N PHE A 249 -7.88 -8.65 -1.96
CA PHE A 249 -7.26 -9.67 -1.13
C PHE A 249 -8.27 -10.75 -0.71
N GLU A 250 -9.49 -10.36 -0.35
CA GLU A 250 -10.58 -11.33 -0.11
C GLU A 250 -10.95 -12.09 -1.39
N ALA A 251 -11.02 -11.39 -2.54
CA ALA A 251 -11.23 -12.05 -3.83
C ALA A 251 -10.13 -13.07 -4.15
N ALA A 252 -8.86 -12.72 -3.93
CA ALA A 252 -7.73 -13.62 -4.13
C ALA A 252 -7.76 -14.81 -3.15
N ARG A 253 -8.13 -14.59 -1.88
CA ARG A 253 -8.29 -15.66 -0.89
C ARG A 253 -9.39 -16.66 -1.30
N ARG A 254 -10.55 -16.17 -1.75
CA ARG A 254 -11.62 -17.04 -2.30
C ARG A 254 -11.14 -17.80 -3.52
N PHE A 255 -10.45 -17.11 -4.44
CA PHE A 255 -9.90 -17.72 -5.63
C PHE A 255 -8.90 -18.83 -5.32
N HIS A 256 -7.98 -18.61 -4.39
CA HIS A 256 -7.03 -19.63 -3.93
C HIS A 256 -7.75 -20.84 -3.31
N THR A 257 -8.80 -20.60 -2.52
CA THR A 257 -9.56 -21.67 -1.86
C THR A 257 -10.34 -22.52 -2.86
N GLU A 258 -10.96 -21.90 -3.88
CA GLU A 258 -11.82 -22.59 -4.85
C GLU A 258 -11.04 -23.16 -6.04
N PHE A 259 -9.95 -22.50 -6.46
CA PHE A 259 -9.20 -22.83 -7.66
C PHE A 259 -7.68 -22.69 -7.44
N PRO A 260 -7.07 -23.50 -6.57
CA PRO A 260 -5.66 -23.32 -6.16
C PRO A 260 -4.68 -23.36 -7.34
N ASP A 261 -4.87 -24.25 -8.31
CA ASP A 261 -3.99 -24.36 -9.48
C ASP A 261 -4.09 -23.11 -10.39
N ASP A 262 -5.30 -22.58 -10.57
CA ASP A 262 -5.52 -21.37 -11.36
C ASP A 262 -5.02 -20.10 -10.61
N PHE A 263 -5.03 -20.11 -9.26
CA PHE A 263 -4.41 -19.05 -8.44
C PHE A 263 -2.90 -19.03 -8.67
N GLU A 264 -2.23 -20.18 -8.56
CA GLU A 264 -0.80 -20.31 -8.83
C GLU A 264 -0.43 -19.88 -10.26
N GLU A 265 -1.31 -20.14 -11.23
CA GLU A 265 -1.13 -19.66 -12.59
C GLU A 265 -1.05 -18.12 -12.65
N LEU A 266 -1.95 -17.38 -11.98
CA LEU A 266 -1.95 -15.92 -11.98
C LEU A 266 -0.86 -15.30 -11.09
N VAL A 267 -0.32 -16.04 -10.14
CA VAL A 267 0.86 -15.64 -9.34
C VAL A 267 2.14 -15.76 -10.17
N ARG A 268 2.29 -16.85 -10.93
CA ARG A 268 3.52 -17.15 -11.69
C ARG A 268 3.58 -16.50 -13.05
N THR A 269 2.43 -16.31 -13.71
CA THR A 269 2.37 -15.86 -15.11
C THR A 269 2.19 -14.34 -15.17
N PRO A 270 3.24 -13.58 -15.51
CA PRO A 270 3.13 -12.15 -15.63
C PRO A 270 2.36 -11.76 -16.91
N LEU A 271 1.46 -10.81 -16.77
CA LEU A 271 0.66 -10.27 -17.86
C LEU A 271 1.02 -8.83 -18.14
N THR A 272 1.05 -8.47 -19.42
CA THR A 272 1.36 -7.10 -19.83
C THR A 272 0.11 -6.23 -19.77
N GLY A 273 0.15 -5.22 -18.91
CA GLY A 273 -0.76 -4.08 -18.99
C GLY A 273 -0.24 -3.07 -20.01
N GLN A 274 -1.13 -2.42 -20.76
CA GLN A 274 -0.74 -1.37 -21.68
C GLN A 274 -1.73 -0.21 -21.74
N ARG A 275 -1.21 0.97 -22.04
CA ARG A 275 -1.98 2.13 -22.45
C ARG A 275 -1.27 2.80 -23.63
N PHE A 276 -2.01 3.03 -24.70
CA PHE A 276 -1.54 3.71 -25.89
C PHE A 276 -2.36 4.96 -26.13
N ASP A 277 -1.71 6.11 -26.05
CA ASP A 277 -2.26 7.44 -26.28
C ASP A 277 -1.46 8.13 -27.41
N PRO A 278 -1.80 7.91 -28.68
CA PRO A 278 -1.04 8.44 -29.80
C PRO A 278 -1.30 9.92 -30.06
N LYS A 279 -2.44 10.45 -29.57
CA LYS A 279 -2.85 11.84 -29.72
C LYS A 279 -2.94 12.50 -28.37
N HIS A 280 -2.35 13.66 -28.22
CA HIS A 280 -2.46 14.48 -27.03
C HIS A 280 -3.05 15.84 -27.37
N ALA A 281 -3.53 16.53 -26.35
CA ALA A 281 -3.79 17.95 -26.43
C ALA A 281 -2.54 18.69 -26.92
N GLU A 282 -2.70 19.82 -27.54
CA GLU A 282 -1.61 20.60 -28.13
C GLU A 282 -0.53 20.86 -27.06
N GLY A 283 0.71 20.41 -27.34
CA GLY A 283 1.86 20.54 -26.42
C GLY A 283 2.20 19.32 -25.55
N GLU A 284 1.38 18.27 -25.52
CA GLU A 284 1.71 17.05 -24.78
C GLU A 284 2.42 16.01 -25.66
N LEU A 285 3.20 15.12 -25.04
CA LEU A 285 3.89 14.04 -25.75
C LEU A 285 2.99 12.80 -25.91
N PRO A 286 2.98 12.14 -27.08
CA PRO A 286 2.35 10.83 -27.23
C PRO A 286 2.92 9.83 -26.21
N ARG A 287 2.08 8.89 -25.74
CA ARG A 287 2.44 7.94 -24.69
C ARG A 287 2.11 6.52 -25.09
N TRP A 288 3.02 5.61 -24.79
CA TRP A 288 2.79 4.18 -24.89
C TRP A 288 3.44 3.47 -23.70
N TYR A 289 2.64 3.32 -22.66
CA TYR A 289 3.07 2.60 -21.46
C TYR A 289 2.82 1.10 -21.62
N ARG A 290 3.79 0.31 -21.16
CA ARG A 290 3.68 -1.16 -21.04
C ARG A 290 4.42 -1.61 -19.81
N CYS A 291 3.80 -2.51 -19.05
CA CYS A 291 4.43 -3.13 -17.88
C CYS A 291 3.95 -4.57 -17.74
N THR A 292 4.89 -5.49 -17.57
CA THR A 292 4.62 -6.93 -17.45
C THR A 292 4.89 -7.35 -16.02
N LEU A 293 3.83 -7.70 -15.29
CA LEU A 293 3.87 -8.12 -13.89
C LEU A 293 2.75 -9.13 -13.61
N PRO A 294 2.87 -9.99 -12.56
CA PRO A 294 1.78 -10.84 -12.13
C PRO A 294 0.51 -10.07 -11.77
N MET A 295 -0.64 -10.67 -11.97
CA MET A 295 -1.92 -10.08 -11.56
C MET A 295 -2.16 -10.20 -10.06
N ILE A 296 -1.74 -11.29 -9.46
CA ILE A 296 -1.73 -11.52 -8.02
C ILE A 296 -0.27 -11.60 -7.58
N ARG A 297 0.10 -10.80 -6.60
CA ARG A 297 1.45 -10.81 -6.02
C ARG A 297 1.39 -11.39 -4.61
N VAL A 298 2.34 -12.24 -4.32
CA VAL A 298 2.55 -12.82 -2.99
C VAL A 298 3.92 -12.41 -2.44
N ASP A 299 4.04 -12.37 -1.13
CA ASP A 299 5.32 -12.13 -0.44
C ASP A 299 6.11 -13.43 -0.21
N GLU A 300 7.21 -13.34 0.56
CA GLU A 300 8.05 -14.49 0.89
C GLU A 300 7.34 -15.58 1.70
N ASP A 301 6.24 -15.23 2.38
CA ASP A 301 5.41 -16.17 3.16
C ASP A 301 4.23 -16.72 2.33
N GLN A 302 4.17 -16.42 1.03
CA GLN A 302 3.08 -16.78 0.10
C GLN A 302 1.74 -16.11 0.45
N GLU A 303 1.77 -14.99 1.18
CA GLU A 303 0.59 -14.18 1.47
C GLU A 303 0.38 -13.13 0.39
N VAL A 304 -0.89 -12.90 0.01
CA VAL A 304 -1.23 -11.91 -1.01
C VAL A 304 -0.84 -10.51 -0.53
N CYS A 305 0.01 -9.84 -1.30
CA CYS A 305 0.55 -8.52 -1.00
C CYS A 305 0.25 -7.46 -2.08
N GLY A 306 -0.39 -7.83 -3.17
CA GLY A 306 -0.81 -6.90 -4.21
C GLY A 306 -1.68 -7.51 -5.29
N ILE A 307 -2.60 -6.71 -5.80
CA ILE A 307 -3.53 -7.04 -6.89
C ILE A 307 -3.39 -6.02 -8.02
N ARG A 308 -3.40 -6.51 -9.27
CA ARG A 308 -3.32 -5.70 -10.50
C ARG A 308 -4.39 -6.11 -11.50
N VAL A 309 -5.63 -5.84 -11.21
CA VAL A 309 -6.77 -6.19 -12.09
C VAL A 309 -7.24 -4.98 -12.87
N ASN A 310 -7.09 -5.02 -14.19
CA ASN A 310 -7.80 -4.16 -15.12
C ASN A 310 -7.83 -4.87 -16.49
N GLU A 311 -8.87 -5.65 -16.74
CA GLU A 311 -8.97 -6.46 -17.97
C GLU A 311 -8.92 -5.64 -19.26
N ARG A 312 -9.41 -4.39 -19.21
CA ARG A 312 -9.43 -3.49 -20.38
C ARG A 312 -8.06 -2.96 -20.77
N GLN A 313 -7.08 -3.10 -19.86
CA GLN A 313 -5.70 -2.66 -20.08
C GLN A 313 -4.75 -3.82 -20.36
N ILE A 314 -5.22 -5.07 -20.38
CA ILE A 314 -4.38 -6.22 -20.74
C ILE A 314 -4.02 -6.11 -22.22
N ALA A 315 -2.72 -6.10 -22.51
CA ALA A 315 -2.21 -6.20 -23.88
C ALA A 315 -2.53 -7.59 -24.47
N PRO A 316 -2.46 -7.77 -25.80
CA PRO A 316 -2.49 -9.10 -26.37
C PRO A 316 -1.52 -10.03 -25.64
N ILE A 317 -2.03 -11.15 -25.14
CA ILE A 317 -1.25 -12.10 -24.35
C ILE A 317 -0.15 -12.69 -25.20
N ASP A 318 1.09 -12.57 -24.75
CA ASP A 318 2.30 -13.09 -25.39
C ASP A 318 2.94 -14.12 -24.46
N LEU A 319 2.47 -15.35 -24.57
CA LEU A 319 2.87 -16.51 -23.75
C LEU A 319 3.17 -17.72 -24.66
N PRO A 320 3.92 -18.72 -24.19
CA PRO A 320 4.01 -20.01 -24.85
C PRO A 320 2.63 -20.58 -25.16
N TYR A 321 2.51 -21.23 -26.32
CA TYR A 321 1.23 -21.70 -26.88
C TYR A 321 0.39 -22.52 -25.90
N ASP A 322 1.02 -23.39 -25.14
CA ASP A 322 0.40 -24.27 -24.14
C ASP A 322 -0.05 -23.54 -22.86
N GLN A 323 0.46 -22.33 -22.58
CA GLN A 323 0.09 -21.52 -21.41
C GLN A 323 -1.08 -20.57 -21.69
N VAL A 324 -1.37 -20.22 -22.94
CA VAL A 324 -2.40 -19.24 -23.28
C VAL A 324 -3.78 -19.63 -22.74
N VAL A 325 -4.23 -20.84 -23.01
CA VAL A 325 -5.57 -21.30 -22.60
C VAL A 325 -5.70 -21.45 -21.08
N PRO A 326 -4.73 -22.07 -20.37
CA PRO A 326 -4.74 -22.07 -18.89
C PRO A 326 -4.83 -20.69 -18.27
N THR A 327 -4.02 -19.74 -18.74
CA THR A 327 -4.02 -18.36 -18.24
C THR A 327 -5.37 -17.67 -18.46
N TYR A 328 -5.98 -17.78 -19.66
CA TYR A 328 -7.31 -17.21 -19.89
C TYR A 328 -8.38 -17.86 -19.01
N ARG A 329 -8.31 -19.14 -18.76
CA ARG A 329 -9.22 -19.85 -17.85
C ARG A 329 -9.09 -19.33 -16.42
N ALA A 330 -7.87 -19.18 -15.92
CA ALA A 330 -7.59 -18.63 -14.61
C ALA A 330 -8.11 -17.18 -14.48
N LEU A 331 -7.85 -16.34 -15.49
CA LEU A 331 -8.38 -14.97 -15.57
C LEU A 331 -9.90 -14.93 -15.49
N GLN A 332 -10.59 -15.74 -16.30
CA GLN A 332 -12.05 -15.76 -16.32
C GLN A 332 -12.65 -16.16 -14.98
N LYS A 333 -12.04 -17.13 -14.28
CA LYS A 333 -12.49 -17.55 -12.96
C LYS A 333 -12.26 -16.47 -11.93
N PHE A 334 -11.08 -15.85 -11.92
CA PHE A 334 -10.77 -14.77 -10.99
C PHE A 334 -11.67 -13.55 -11.19
N LEU A 335 -11.89 -13.11 -12.42
CA LEU A 335 -12.79 -12.01 -12.73
C LEU A 335 -14.25 -12.29 -12.33
N LYS A 336 -14.72 -13.54 -12.42
CA LYS A 336 -16.05 -13.92 -11.91
C LYS A 336 -16.17 -13.72 -10.40
N ILE A 337 -15.10 -14.01 -9.64
CA ILE A 337 -15.08 -13.77 -8.19
C ILE A 337 -15.01 -12.27 -7.91
N VAL A 338 -14.13 -11.53 -8.59
CA VAL A 338 -14.00 -10.07 -8.43
C VAL A 338 -15.33 -9.34 -8.71
N TYR A 339 -16.09 -9.81 -9.67
CA TYR A 339 -17.38 -9.20 -10.06
C TYR A 339 -18.60 -9.78 -9.33
N ASP A 340 -18.38 -10.66 -8.37
CA ASP A 340 -19.46 -11.22 -7.56
C ASP A 340 -20.08 -10.11 -6.68
N PRO A 341 -21.42 -9.87 -6.79
CA PRO A 341 -22.10 -8.89 -5.97
C PRO A 341 -21.96 -9.09 -4.46
N SER A 342 -21.65 -10.30 -3.99
CA SER A 342 -21.41 -10.59 -2.57
C SER A 342 -20.10 -10.00 -2.03
N LEU A 343 -19.18 -9.62 -2.92
CA LEU A 343 -17.93 -8.93 -2.56
C LEU A 343 -18.01 -7.42 -2.74
N MET A 344 -18.97 -6.95 -3.53
CA MET A 344 -19.03 -5.56 -3.96
C MET A 344 -19.85 -4.71 -2.98
N ILE A 345 -19.25 -3.66 -2.45
CA ILE A 345 -19.91 -2.60 -1.69
C ILE A 345 -20.16 -1.37 -2.57
N SER A 346 -21.15 -0.55 -2.20
CA SER A 346 -21.53 0.61 -2.99
C SER A 346 -21.87 1.81 -2.09
N PHE A 347 -21.25 2.95 -2.37
CA PHE A 347 -21.45 4.18 -1.62
C PHE A 347 -22.13 5.27 -2.47
N PRO A 348 -23.29 5.80 -2.04
CA PRO A 348 -23.77 7.08 -2.51
C PRO A 348 -22.95 8.19 -1.84
N LEU A 349 -21.93 8.69 -2.55
CA LEU A 349 -21.12 9.79 -2.02
C LEU A 349 -21.80 11.12 -2.28
N THR A 350 -21.78 12.00 -1.29
CA THR A 350 -22.30 13.37 -1.34
C THR A 350 -21.16 14.38 -1.49
N LYS A 351 -21.53 15.65 -1.72
CA LYS A 351 -20.54 16.73 -1.80
C LYS A 351 -19.70 16.82 -0.52
N GLY A 352 -18.38 16.84 -0.67
CA GLY A 352 -17.42 16.85 0.43
C GLY A 352 -17.10 15.45 0.98
N ASP A 353 -17.73 14.39 0.45
CA ASP A 353 -17.28 13.04 0.76
C ASP A 353 -16.06 12.67 -0.07
N SER A 354 -15.17 11.88 0.52
CA SER A 354 -13.97 11.37 -0.13
C SER A 354 -13.80 9.90 0.18
N LEU A 355 -13.24 9.15 -0.78
CA LEU A 355 -12.76 7.78 -0.58
C LEU A 355 -11.24 7.79 -0.71
N ILE A 356 -10.56 7.22 0.26
CA ILE A 356 -9.12 6.97 0.25
C ILE A 356 -8.94 5.46 0.19
N PHE A 357 -8.23 4.95 -0.81
CA PHE A 357 -8.03 3.51 -0.93
C PHE A 357 -6.68 3.13 -1.52
N ASN A 358 -6.19 1.96 -1.10
CA ASN A 358 -5.00 1.32 -1.63
C ASN A 358 -5.33 0.68 -2.98
N ASN A 359 -4.90 1.30 -4.06
CA ASN A 359 -5.13 0.87 -5.45
C ASN A 359 -4.43 -0.46 -5.80
N GLN A 360 -3.50 -0.93 -4.95
CA GLN A 360 -2.84 -2.23 -5.11
C GLN A 360 -3.55 -3.35 -4.32
N ARG A 361 -4.68 -3.05 -3.66
CA ARG A 361 -5.53 -3.99 -2.93
C ARG A 361 -6.99 -3.86 -3.32
N VAL A 362 -7.54 -2.64 -3.28
CA VAL A 362 -8.96 -2.39 -3.47
C VAL A 362 -9.23 -2.08 -4.94
N LEU A 363 -10.07 -2.89 -5.55
CA LEU A 363 -10.60 -2.62 -6.86
C LEU A 363 -11.77 -1.65 -6.71
N HIS A 364 -11.76 -0.61 -7.53
CA HIS A 364 -12.80 0.40 -7.52
C HIS A 364 -13.53 0.46 -8.84
N GLY A 365 -14.78 0.89 -8.77
CA GLY A 365 -15.64 1.02 -9.92
C GLY A 365 -16.76 2.02 -9.65
N ARG A 366 -17.78 1.99 -10.50
CA ARG A 366 -18.87 2.92 -10.42
C ARG A 366 -20.11 2.35 -11.09
N THR A 367 -21.27 2.56 -10.49
CA THR A 367 -22.55 2.28 -11.16
C THR A 367 -22.78 3.25 -12.32
N ALA A 368 -23.62 2.87 -13.29
CA ALA A 368 -24.03 3.78 -14.34
C ALA A 368 -24.73 5.02 -13.75
N PHE A 369 -24.68 6.15 -14.47
CA PHE A 369 -25.39 7.37 -14.12
C PHE A 369 -26.12 7.96 -15.35
N LYS A 370 -27.11 8.84 -15.11
CA LYS A 370 -27.92 9.37 -16.20
C LYS A 370 -27.15 10.33 -17.10
N LEU A 371 -27.47 10.29 -18.39
CA LEU A 371 -26.92 11.17 -19.44
C LEU A 371 -27.15 12.67 -19.19
N GLU A 372 -28.24 13.00 -18.47
CA GLU A 372 -28.70 14.35 -18.23
C GLU A 372 -28.07 15.01 -16.99
N ASP A 373 -27.08 14.37 -16.40
CA ASP A 373 -26.42 14.85 -15.20
C ASP A 373 -25.09 15.52 -15.54
N PRO A 374 -25.05 16.77 -16.01
CA PRO A 374 -23.85 17.46 -16.41
C PRO A 374 -23.01 17.95 -15.23
N GLY A 375 -23.51 17.71 -13.98
CA GLY A 375 -22.97 18.31 -12.78
C GLY A 375 -21.94 17.47 -12.03
N ARG A 376 -21.87 16.15 -12.26
CA ARG A 376 -20.98 15.27 -11.49
C ARG A 376 -19.52 15.68 -11.67
N GLN A 377 -18.84 15.99 -10.56
CA GLN A 377 -17.41 16.31 -10.54
C GLN A 377 -16.73 15.54 -9.42
N VAL A 378 -15.73 14.73 -9.79
CA VAL A 378 -14.88 13.98 -8.87
C VAL A 378 -13.44 14.31 -9.18
N LEU A 379 -12.72 14.77 -8.18
CA LEU A 379 -11.28 14.99 -8.24
C LEU A 379 -10.55 13.74 -7.77
N THR A 380 -9.62 13.28 -8.56
CA THR A 380 -8.75 12.14 -8.23
C THR A 380 -7.33 12.61 -8.01
N ASN A 381 -6.81 12.36 -6.82
CA ASN A 381 -5.41 12.56 -6.47
C ASN A 381 -4.75 11.22 -6.20
N SER A 382 -3.42 11.19 -6.32
CA SER A 382 -2.62 9.99 -6.07
C SER A 382 -1.50 10.28 -5.08
N VAL A 383 -1.18 9.27 -4.26
CA VAL A 383 -0.06 9.29 -3.30
C VAL A 383 0.68 7.95 -3.44
N ASP A 384 1.99 7.95 -3.28
CA ASP A 384 2.74 6.71 -3.26
C ASP A 384 2.49 5.93 -1.94
N LEU A 385 2.45 4.60 -2.02
CA LEU A 385 2.13 3.77 -0.85
C LEU A 385 3.19 3.91 0.25
N GLU A 386 4.42 4.15 -0.15
CA GLU A 386 5.55 4.41 0.76
C GLU A 386 5.34 5.65 1.61
N ASP A 387 4.73 6.70 1.07
CA ASP A 387 4.45 7.94 1.80
C ASP A 387 3.37 7.73 2.87
N LEU A 388 2.31 6.97 2.57
CA LEU A 388 1.33 6.55 3.57
C LEU A 388 2.03 5.80 4.72
N TYR A 389 2.85 4.79 4.41
CA TYR A 389 3.54 4.01 5.42
C TYR A 389 4.55 4.84 6.21
N SER A 390 5.23 5.79 5.56
CA SER A 390 6.15 6.73 6.21
C SER A 390 5.42 7.58 7.26
N ASN A 391 4.31 8.21 6.86
CA ASN A 391 3.50 9.03 7.77
C ASN A 391 2.93 8.22 8.94
N LEU A 392 2.44 7.01 8.66
CA LEU A 392 1.92 6.10 9.68
C LEU A 392 3.01 5.74 10.71
N ARG A 393 4.22 5.37 10.26
CA ARG A 393 5.35 5.07 11.15
C ARG A 393 5.75 6.25 12.03
N ILE A 394 5.81 7.46 11.45
CA ILE A 394 6.15 8.69 12.19
C ILE A 394 5.08 8.99 13.24
N LEU A 395 3.81 8.91 12.91
CA LEU A 395 2.72 9.14 13.84
C LEU A 395 2.69 8.10 14.96
N ARG A 396 2.84 6.81 14.63
CA ARG A 396 2.92 5.74 15.63
C ARG A 396 4.10 5.95 16.58
N ARG A 397 5.29 6.25 16.04
CA ARG A 397 6.48 6.52 16.85
C ARG A 397 6.28 7.67 17.84
N ARG A 398 5.53 8.71 17.43
CA ARG A 398 5.25 9.88 18.28
C ARG A 398 4.17 9.63 19.33
N LEU A 399 3.08 8.97 18.93
CA LEU A 399 1.87 8.84 19.77
C LEU A 399 1.87 7.54 20.59
N LYS A 400 2.51 6.51 20.10
CA LYS A 400 2.54 5.17 20.69
C LYS A 400 3.97 4.62 20.73
N PRO A 401 4.91 5.33 21.35
CA PRO A 401 6.31 4.95 21.36
C PRO A 401 6.57 3.57 21.97
N GLU A 402 5.62 3.03 22.75
CA GLU A 402 5.73 1.71 23.38
C GLU A 402 5.32 0.55 22.46
N GLU A 403 4.61 0.81 21.37
CA GLU A 403 4.24 -0.24 20.42
C GLU A 403 5.45 -0.66 19.56
N PRO A 404 5.59 -1.97 19.24
CA PRO A 404 6.65 -2.44 18.35
C PRO A 404 6.46 -1.85 16.95
N LEU A 405 7.56 -1.72 16.21
CA LEU A 405 7.52 -1.27 14.83
C LEU A 405 6.80 -2.31 13.97
N GLN A 406 5.69 -1.92 13.35
CA GLN A 406 5.01 -2.79 12.38
C GLN A 406 5.73 -2.78 11.03
N THR A 407 5.78 -3.95 10.41
CA THR A 407 6.21 -4.12 9.03
C THR A 407 4.99 -4.37 8.14
N TYR A 408 4.90 -3.63 7.04
CA TYR A 408 3.85 -3.80 6.04
C TYR A 408 4.43 -4.56 4.86
N SER A 409 3.72 -5.60 4.41
CA SER A 409 4.11 -6.31 3.19
C SER A 409 4.06 -5.31 2.04
N GLN A 410 5.22 -5.02 1.52
CA GLN A 410 5.35 -4.23 0.30
C GLN A 410 5.41 -5.25 -0.81
N GLY A 411 4.37 -5.30 -1.63
CA GLY A 411 4.48 -6.06 -2.85
C GLY A 411 5.75 -5.59 -3.56
N MET A 412 6.74 -6.46 -3.65
CA MET A 412 7.98 -6.07 -4.31
C MET A 412 7.66 -5.56 -5.70
N VAL A 413 8.01 -4.32 -5.96
CA VAL A 413 8.17 -3.80 -7.30
C VAL A 413 9.49 -4.37 -7.78
N THR A 414 9.47 -5.53 -8.39
CA THR A 414 10.62 -6.05 -9.13
C THR A 414 10.45 -5.72 -10.59
#